data_c19f1bb762f70c25e17b07857d3b26a5
#
_entry.id   c19f1bb762f70c25e17b07857d3b26a5
#
_cell.length_a   1.000
_cell.length_b   1.000
_cell.length_c   1.000
_cell.angle_alpha   90.00
_cell.angle_beta   90.00
_cell.angle_gamma   90.00
#
_symmetry.space_group_name_H-M   'P 1'
#
loop_
_entity.id
_entity.type
_entity.pdbx_description
1 polymer ?
#
loop_
_entity_poly.entity_id
_entity_poly.type
_entity_poly.pdbx_seq_one_letter_code
_entity_poly.pdbx_strand_id
1 'polypeptide(L)'
;RRRFAGSRRFVRSRWQECRTFFRALGKTTLAVRIVVSVALILVLWLAVNWMYHAFHKPTEVLFPLDNAFDKSPAKTWQEYGSLFREHSTAVIAPELLAALAQSEGAGNPVARTYWRWRFSWNPLEWYQPASSAVGMYQLTDGTFQLAKRYCIHDHEVVEDGPWNNFNSCWFNRLYSRVVPSHAIEMTAALLDRNVAGAMVHRRAASATLQKKQDLAAIIHLCGAGAGQDFARRGFRLLPHQRCGDHDVNTY
;
A
#
# COMPACT_ATOMS: atom_id res chain seq x y z
N ARG A 1 16.89 -27.95 -33.26
CA ARG A 1 17.84 -28.71 -32.38
C ARG A 1 19.03 -27.87 -31.88
N ARG A 2 19.38 -26.70 -32.47
CA ARG A 2 20.52 -25.86 -32.00
C ARG A 2 20.27 -25.02 -30.73
N ARG A 3 19.05 -24.71 -30.37
CA ARG A 3 18.74 -23.87 -29.17
C ARG A 3 18.94 -24.58 -27.83
N PHE A 4 18.82 -25.89 -27.75
CA PHE A 4 19.00 -26.66 -26.51
C PHE A 4 20.47 -26.95 -26.15
N ALA A 5 21.40 -26.86 -27.09
CA ALA A 5 22.82 -27.10 -26.83
C ALA A 5 23.53 -25.96 -26.08
N GLY A 6 23.05 -24.70 -26.27
CA GLY A 6 23.60 -23.53 -25.58
C GLY A 6 23.26 -23.53 -24.08
N SER A 7 22.03 -23.91 -23.72
CA SER A 7 21.56 -23.97 -22.33
C SER A 7 22.36 -24.98 -21.48
N ARG A 8 22.65 -26.15 -22.03
CA ARG A 8 23.43 -27.18 -21.32
C ARG A 8 24.89 -26.78 -21.08
N ARG A 9 25.50 -26.00 -21.98
CA ARG A 9 26.87 -25.47 -21.81
C ARG A 9 26.92 -24.41 -20.74
N PHE A 10 25.96 -23.50 -20.71
CA PHE A 10 25.83 -22.45 -19.69
C PHE A 10 25.65 -23.03 -18.27
N VAL A 11 24.77 -23.99 -18.11
CA VAL A 11 24.56 -24.67 -16.82
C VAL A 11 25.84 -25.43 -16.39
N ARG A 12 26.53 -26.10 -17.30
CA ARG A 12 27.79 -26.80 -16.96
C ARG A 12 28.90 -25.83 -16.53
N SER A 13 29.04 -24.68 -17.18
CA SER A 13 30.05 -23.68 -16.80
C SER A 13 29.79 -23.13 -15.39
N ARG A 14 28.56 -22.83 -15.06
CA ARG A 14 28.15 -22.36 -13.72
C ARG A 14 28.39 -23.43 -12.64
N TRP A 15 28.14 -24.69 -12.95
CA TRP A 15 28.44 -25.78 -12.04
C TRP A 15 29.96 -25.95 -11.80
N GLN A 16 30.78 -25.72 -12.80
CA GLN A 16 32.22 -25.76 -12.65
C GLN A 16 32.75 -24.59 -11.83
N GLU A 17 32.26 -23.39 -12.05
CA GLU A 17 32.57 -22.21 -11.22
C GLU A 17 32.21 -22.41 -9.76
N CYS A 18 31.01 -22.96 -9.47
CA CYS A 18 30.57 -23.29 -8.12
C CYS A 18 31.47 -24.33 -7.45
N ARG A 19 31.85 -25.40 -8.19
CA ARG A 19 32.79 -26.42 -7.68
C ARG A 19 34.17 -25.85 -7.39
N THR A 20 34.68 -24.96 -8.23
CA THR A 20 36.01 -24.32 -8.01
C THR A 20 35.97 -23.40 -6.80
N PHE A 21 34.89 -22.66 -6.61
CA PHE A 21 34.68 -21.83 -5.43
C PHE A 21 34.68 -22.67 -4.13
N PHE A 22 33.91 -23.75 -4.05
CA PHE A 22 33.89 -24.62 -2.86
C PHE A 22 35.21 -25.33 -2.60
N ARG A 23 35.96 -25.70 -3.66
CA ARG A 23 37.30 -26.25 -3.52
C ARG A 23 38.33 -25.21 -3.02
N ALA A 24 38.23 -23.97 -3.51
CA ALA A 24 39.06 -22.87 -3.04
C ALA A 24 38.77 -22.56 -1.56
N LEU A 25 37.48 -22.49 -1.21
CA LEU A 25 37.02 -22.30 0.17
C LEU A 25 37.57 -23.40 1.10
N GLY A 26 37.61 -24.67 0.62
CA GLY A 26 38.18 -25.80 1.37
C GLY A 26 39.66 -25.66 1.71
N LYS A 27 40.42 -24.82 1.01
CA LYS A 27 41.84 -24.56 1.25
C LYS A 27 42.12 -23.35 2.15
N THR A 28 41.09 -22.56 2.51
CA THR A 28 41.23 -21.38 3.37
C THR A 28 41.24 -21.74 4.86
N THR A 29 41.58 -20.78 5.72
CA THR A 29 41.56 -20.95 7.16
C THR A 29 40.13 -21.22 7.67
N LEU A 30 40.01 -21.88 8.81
CA LEU A 30 38.70 -22.20 9.42
C LEU A 30 37.86 -20.94 9.62
N ALA A 31 38.45 -19.84 10.07
CA ALA A 31 37.76 -18.56 10.27
C ALA A 31 37.12 -18.04 8.98
N VAL A 32 37.84 -18.07 7.87
CA VAL A 32 37.32 -17.64 6.56
C VAL A 32 36.15 -18.55 6.10
N ARG A 33 36.24 -19.86 6.31
CA ARG A 33 35.16 -20.79 6.00
C ARG A 33 33.89 -20.47 6.79
N ILE A 34 34.04 -20.21 8.11
CA ILE A 34 32.90 -19.86 8.96
C ILE A 34 32.25 -18.58 8.47
N VAL A 35 33.03 -17.51 8.26
CA VAL A 35 32.51 -16.22 7.80
C VAL A 35 31.77 -16.35 6.47
N VAL A 36 32.38 -17.03 5.48
CA VAL A 36 31.73 -17.22 4.18
C VAL A 36 30.47 -18.08 4.28
N SER A 37 30.50 -19.14 5.09
CA SER A 37 29.30 -19.99 5.28
C SER A 37 28.16 -19.22 5.95
N VAL A 38 28.44 -18.43 6.97
CA VAL A 38 27.44 -17.56 7.61
C VAL A 38 26.88 -16.55 6.64
N ALA A 39 27.75 -15.89 5.83
CA ALA A 39 27.29 -14.96 4.82
C ALA A 39 26.38 -15.61 3.78
N LEU A 40 26.74 -16.81 3.29
CA LEU A 40 25.92 -17.56 2.32
C LEU A 40 24.57 -17.99 2.91
N ILE A 41 24.56 -18.44 4.17
CA ILE A 41 23.31 -18.78 4.88
C ILE A 41 22.43 -17.54 5.02
N LEU A 42 23.01 -16.38 5.39
CA LEU A 42 22.28 -15.12 5.52
C LEU A 42 21.67 -14.68 4.18
N VAL A 43 22.46 -14.72 3.11
CA VAL A 43 21.98 -14.35 1.75
C VAL A 43 20.85 -15.29 1.31
N LEU A 44 21.00 -16.59 1.54
CA LEU A 44 19.95 -17.57 1.23
C LEU A 44 18.69 -17.32 2.05
N TRP A 45 18.84 -17.06 3.35
CA TRP A 45 17.71 -16.71 4.20
C TRP A 45 17.00 -15.45 3.75
N LEU A 46 17.73 -14.36 3.40
CA LEU A 46 17.16 -13.13 2.87
C LEU A 46 16.39 -13.37 1.57
N ALA A 47 16.94 -14.19 0.66
CA ALA A 47 16.27 -14.52 -0.60
C ALA A 47 14.97 -15.32 -0.37
N VAL A 48 15.00 -16.32 0.53
CA VAL A 48 13.81 -17.12 0.88
C VAL A 48 12.77 -16.26 1.62
N ASN A 49 13.22 -15.42 2.55
CA ASN A 49 12.36 -14.48 3.26
C ASN A 49 11.68 -13.50 2.29
N TRP A 50 12.43 -12.90 1.37
CA TRP A 50 11.86 -12.02 0.35
C TRP A 50 10.86 -12.76 -0.54
N MET A 51 11.16 -13.97 -1.01
CA MET A 51 10.23 -14.79 -1.79
C MET A 51 8.95 -15.10 -1.01
N TYR A 52 9.07 -15.47 0.27
CA TYR A 52 7.93 -15.72 1.14
C TYR A 52 6.99 -14.51 1.19
N HIS A 53 7.55 -13.31 1.42
CA HIS A 53 6.74 -12.08 1.47
C HIS A 53 6.20 -11.67 0.08
N ALA A 54 6.94 -11.89 -0.99
CA ALA A 54 6.47 -11.62 -2.36
C ALA A 54 5.26 -12.49 -2.75
N PHE A 55 5.17 -13.74 -2.25
CA PHE A 55 3.97 -14.56 -2.42
C PHE A 55 2.77 -14.03 -1.64
N HIS A 56 2.97 -13.52 -0.43
CA HIS A 56 1.89 -13.00 0.41
C HIS A 56 1.50 -11.56 0.04
N LYS A 57 2.42 -10.79 -0.50
CA LYS A 57 2.25 -9.40 -0.93
C LYS A 57 2.95 -9.21 -2.28
N PRO A 58 2.31 -9.52 -3.42
CA PRO A 58 2.94 -9.53 -4.74
C PRO A 58 3.61 -8.22 -5.14
N THR A 59 3.22 -7.08 -4.58
CA THR A 59 3.86 -5.78 -4.81
C THR A 59 5.31 -5.72 -4.34
N GLU A 60 5.73 -6.62 -3.45
CA GLU A 60 7.13 -6.72 -3.00
C GLU A 60 8.09 -7.20 -4.12
N VAL A 61 7.57 -7.77 -5.21
CA VAL A 61 8.36 -8.09 -6.42
C VAL A 61 8.89 -6.82 -7.09
N LEU A 62 8.20 -5.69 -6.91
CA LEU A 62 8.57 -4.40 -7.50
C LEU A 62 9.64 -3.64 -6.69
N PHE A 63 10.22 -4.27 -5.67
CA PHE A 63 11.26 -3.69 -4.83
C PHE A 63 12.35 -2.91 -5.59
N PRO A 64 12.90 -3.40 -6.71
CA PRO A 64 13.93 -2.67 -7.44
C PRO A 64 13.45 -1.38 -8.11
N LEU A 65 12.12 -1.20 -8.22
CA LEU A 65 11.49 -0.08 -8.91
C LEU A 65 10.76 0.87 -7.93
N ASP A 66 10.98 0.71 -6.62
CA ASP A 66 10.21 1.37 -5.57
C ASP A 66 9.99 2.86 -5.81
N ASN A 67 11.07 3.63 -5.98
CA ASN A 67 11.00 5.07 -6.17
C ASN A 67 10.89 5.50 -7.65
N ALA A 68 10.91 4.55 -8.60
CA ALA A 68 10.89 4.86 -10.03
C ALA A 68 9.55 5.47 -10.48
N PHE A 69 8.49 5.25 -9.72
CA PHE A 69 7.14 5.73 -10.01
C PHE A 69 6.71 6.91 -9.13
N ASP A 70 7.60 7.42 -8.28
CA ASP A 70 7.33 8.60 -7.47
C ASP A 70 7.17 9.83 -8.35
N LYS A 71 6.21 10.66 -8.00
CA LYS A 71 5.84 11.84 -8.76
C LYS A 71 5.86 13.09 -7.88
N SER A 72 6.22 14.22 -8.48
CA SER A 72 5.96 15.52 -7.86
C SER A 72 4.45 15.80 -7.82
N PRO A 73 3.96 16.67 -6.92
CA PRO A 73 2.54 17.02 -6.85
C PRO A 73 1.94 17.46 -8.19
N ALA A 74 2.68 18.28 -8.95
CA ALA A 74 2.25 18.73 -10.27
C ALA A 74 2.10 17.56 -11.27
N LYS A 75 3.02 16.60 -11.24
CA LYS A 75 2.98 15.42 -12.11
C LYS A 75 1.86 14.46 -11.69
N THR A 76 1.64 14.27 -10.40
CA THR A 76 0.51 13.48 -9.87
C THR A 76 -0.81 14.05 -10.36
N TRP A 77 -0.99 15.38 -10.28
CA TRP A 77 -2.18 16.05 -10.79
C TRP A 77 -2.31 15.94 -12.31
N GLN A 78 -1.22 16.14 -13.05
CA GLN A 78 -1.22 16.01 -14.50
C GLN A 78 -1.65 14.63 -14.97
N GLU A 79 -1.17 13.59 -14.30
CA GLU A 79 -1.40 12.19 -14.69
C GLU A 79 -2.77 11.68 -14.24
N TYR A 80 -3.20 12.02 -13.01
CA TYR A 80 -4.40 11.45 -12.39
C TYR A 80 -5.53 12.45 -12.15
N GLY A 81 -5.37 13.71 -12.52
CA GLY A 81 -6.37 14.75 -12.26
C GLY A 81 -7.73 14.50 -12.88
N SER A 82 -7.80 13.81 -14.05
CA SER A 82 -9.06 13.38 -14.64
C SER A 82 -9.76 12.34 -13.76
N LEU A 83 -9.02 11.35 -13.27
CA LEU A 83 -9.55 10.30 -12.38
C LEU A 83 -9.97 10.88 -11.02
N PHE A 84 -9.22 11.84 -10.47
CA PHE A 84 -9.63 12.51 -9.22
C PHE A 84 -10.97 13.24 -9.40
N ARG A 85 -11.18 13.90 -10.53
CA ARG A 85 -12.47 14.55 -10.83
C ARG A 85 -13.59 13.54 -11.07
N GLU A 86 -13.32 12.48 -11.81
CA GLU A 86 -14.28 11.43 -12.12
C GLU A 86 -14.82 10.75 -10.86
N HIS A 87 -13.94 10.45 -9.90
CA HIS A 87 -14.29 9.75 -8.67
C HIS A 87 -14.47 10.66 -7.46
N SER A 88 -14.56 11.99 -7.65
CA SER A 88 -14.89 12.90 -6.56
C SER A 88 -16.36 12.77 -6.15
N THR A 89 -16.67 13.21 -4.93
CA THR A 89 -18.04 13.30 -4.42
C THR A 89 -18.32 14.72 -3.93
N ALA A 90 -19.54 14.98 -3.46
CA ALA A 90 -19.88 16.27 -2.86
C ALA A 90 -19.04 16.63 -1.61
N VAL A 91 -18.41 15.62 -0.97
CA VAL A 91 -17.57 15.78 0.22
C VAL A 91 -16.10 15.60 -0.09
N ILE A 92 -15.76 14.61 -0.90
CA ILE A 92 -14.37 14.24 -1.22
C ILE A 92 -13.99 14.95 -2.54
N ALA A 93 -13.36 16.11 -2.40
CA ALA A 93 -12.92 16.90 -3.55
C ALA A 93 -11.72 16.26 -4.28
N PRO A 94 -11.54 16.55 -5.59
CA PRO A 94 -10.40 16.06 -6.37
C PRO A 94 -9.05 16.45 -5.77
N GLU A 95 -8.95 17.65 -5.20
CA GLU A 95 -7.73 18.17 -4.56
C GLU A 95 -7.39 17.41 -3.29
N LEU A 96 -8.39 16.99 -2.50
CA LEU A 96 -8.19 16.15 -1.34
C LEU A 96 -7.65 14.77 -1.75
N LEU A 97 -8.21 14.17 -2.80
CA LEU A 97 -7.73 12.89 -3.33
C LEU A 97 -6.28 13.00 -3.80
N ALA A 98 -5.94 14.08 -4.50
CA ALA A 98 -4.57 14.32 -4.96
C ALA A 98 -3.60 14.54 -3.78
N ALA A 99 -4.00 15.29 -2.76
CA ALA A 99 -3.19 15.55 -1.57
C ALA A 99 -2.92 14.24 -0.80
N LEU A 100 -3.95 13.42 -0.57
CA LEU A 100 -3.80 12.11 0.08
C LEU A 100 -2.89 11.17 -0.72
N ALA A 101 -3.08 11.08 -2.05
CA ALA A 101 -2.22 10.27 -2.91
C ALA A 101 -0.75 10.70 -2.87
N GLN A 102 -0.52 12.01 -2.73
CA GLN A 102 0.82 12.58 -2.66
C GLN A 102 1.47 12.36 -1.28
N SER A 103 0.72 12.57 -0.20
CA SER A 103 1.24 12.42 1.17
C SER A 103 1.52 10.98 1.54
N GLU A 104 0.69 10.03 1.10
CA GLU A 104 0.79 8.62 1.45
C GLU A 104 1.77 7.84 0.58
N GLY A 105 1.83 8.13 -0.71
CA GLY A 105 2.60 7.33 -1.66
C GLY A 105 3.33 8.12 -2.73
N ALA A 106 3.55 9.44 -2.57
CA ALA A 106 4.18 10.29 -3.59
C ALA A 106 3.55 10.13 -5.00
N GLY A 107 2.24 9.90 -5.07
CA GLY A 107 1.54 9.61 -6.32
C GLY A 107 1.94 8.30 -7.01
N ASN A 108 2.67 7.42 -6.33
CA ASN A 108 3.14 6.15 -6.84
C ASN A 108 2.09 5.04 -6.64
N PRO A 109 1.53 4.45 -7.71
CA PRO A 109 0.47 3.44 -7.60
C PRO A 109 0.95 2.12 -6.98
N VAL A 110 2.25 1.88 -6.92
CA VAL A 110 2.85 0.66 -6.36
C VAL A 110 3.69 0.95 -5.11
N ALA A 111 3.50 2.12 -4.49
CA ALA A 111 4.18 2.49 -3.26
C ALA A 111 4.05 1.39 -2.20
N ARG A 112 5.13 1.14 -1.47
CA ARG A 112 5.25 0.07 -0.49
C ARG A 112 5.55 0.64 0.88
N THR A 113 5.25 -0.13 1.92
CA THR A 113 5.75 0.18 3.26
C THR A 113 7.21 -0.23 3.40
N TYR A 114 7.93 0.45 4.30
CA TYR A 114 9.29 0.05 4.66
C TYR A 114 9.32 -1.35 5.29
N TRP A 115 10.49 -1.99 5.27
CA TRP A 115 10.71 -3.27 5.93
C TRP A 115 11.27 -3.03 7.33
N ARG A 116 10.84 -3.86 8.29
CA ARG A 116 11.29 -3.78 9.68
C ARG A 116 11.62 -5.15 10.27
N TRP A 117 12.49 -5.14 11.25
CA TRP A 117 12.77 -6.30 12.07
C TRP A 117 11.67 -6.47 13.13
N ARG A 118 11.25 -7.73 13.30
CA ARG A 118 10.30 -8.12 14.33
C ARG A 118 10.66 -9.51 14.83
N PHE A 119 10.78 -9.70 16.14
CA PHE A 119 10.97 -11.04 16.70
C PHE A 119 9.65 -11.81 16.61
N SER A 120 9.69 -12.98 15.96
CA SER A 120 8.58 -13.93 15.81
C SER A 120 9.13 -15.34 15.95
N TRP A 121 8.28 -16.30 16.30
CA TRP A 121 8.60 -17.73 16.26
C TRP A 121 8.86 -18.25 14.84
N ASN A 122 8.33 -17.58 13.83
CA ASN A 122 8.59 -17.88 12.44
C ASN A 122 9.79 -17.05 11.94
N PRO A 123 10.94 -17.67 11.61
CA PRO A 123 12.11 -16.95 11.11
C PRO A 123 11.86 -16.14 9.83
N LEU A 124 10.86 -16.51 9.01
CA LEU A 124 10.49 -15.79 7.80
C LEU A 124 9.70 -14.50 8.07
N GLU A 125 9.31 -14.25 9.32
CA GLU A 125 8.66 -13.01 9.75
C GLU A 125 9.62 -12.06 10.49
N TRP A 126 10.90 -12.42 10.65
CA TRP A 126 11.87 -11.59 11.36
C TRP A 126 12.14 -10.28 10.61
N TYR A 127 12.19 -10.33 9.28
CA TYR A 127 12.36 -9.15 8.45
C TYR A 127 11.21 -9.10 7.45
N GLN A 128 10.28 -8.16 7.64
CA GLN A 128 9.00 -8.13 6.94
C GLN A 128 8.52 -6.70 6.67
N PRO A 129 7.62 -6.49 5.69
CA PRO A 129 6.95 -5.22 5.50
C PRO A 129 6.28 -4.73 6.78
N ALA A 130 6.37 -3.45 7.08
CA ALA A 130 5.82 -2.85 8.31
C ALA A 130 4.30 -3.00 8.42
N SER A 131 3.61 -3.02 7.27
CA SER A 131 2.16 -3.22 7.18
C SER A 131 1.77 -3.87 5.85
N SER A 132 0.50 -4.25 5.72
CA SER A 132 -0.11 -4.71 4.46
C SER A 132 -0.48 -3.57 3.51
N ALA A 133 -0.19 -2.32 3.85
CA ALA A 133 -0.53 -1.16 3.06
C ALA A 133 0.18 -1.15 1.70
N VAL A 134 -0.53 -0.73 0.64
CA VAL A 134 -0.05 -0.72 -0.73
C VAL A 134 -0.67 0.42 -1.52
N GLY A 135 0.11 0.94 -2.48
CA GLY A 135 -0.35 1.89 -3.49
C GLY A 135 -0.36 3.33 -3.02
N MET A 136 -0.83 4.22 -3.88
CA MET A 136 -0.76 5.67 -3.66
C MET A 136 -1.54 6.15 -2.43
N TYR A 137 -2.49 5.38 -1.93
CA TYR A 137 -3.27 5.68 -0.71
C TYR A 137 -2.92 4.77 0.47
N GLN A 138 -1.89 3.97 0.38
CA GLN A 138 -1.46 3.04 1.43
C GLN A 138 -2.63 2.22 2.04
N LEU A 139 -3.53 1.70 1.16
CA LEU A 139 -4.67 0.91 1.60
C LEU A 139 -4.20 -0.42 2.21
N THR A 140 -4.54 -0.66 3.47
CA THR A 140 -4.31 -1.95 4.14
C THR A 140 -5.26 -3.02 3.62
N ASP A 141 -4.98 -4.30 3.90
CA ASP A 141 -5.86 -5.41 3.48
C ASP A 141 -7.28 -5.27 4.00
N GLY A 142 -7.44 -4.91 5.28
CA GLY A 142 -8.76 -4.71 5.87
C GLY A 142 -9.52 -3.54 5.25
N THR A 143 -8.84 -2.41 5.04
CA THR A 143 -9.42 -1.23 4.38
C THR A 143 -9.81 -1.55 2.94
N PHE A 144 -8.97 -2.28 2.21
CA PHE A 144 -9.23 -2.69 0.85
C PHE A 144 -10.46 -3.60 0.72
N GLN A 145 -10.60 -4.60 1.59
CA GLN A 145 -11.79 -5.46 1.58
C GLN A 145 -13.07 -4.68 1.90
N LEU A 146 -13.00 -3.74 2.82
CA LEU A 146 -14.13 -2.87 3.14
C LEU A 146 -14.47 -1.92 1.98
N ALA A 147 -13.46 -1.31 1.35
CA ALA A 147 -13.64 -0.35 0.28
C ALA A 147 -14.29 -0.97 -0.98
N LYS A 148 -14.03 -2.24 -1.26
CA LYS A 148 -14.67 -2.98 -2.37
C LYS A 148 -16.20 -3.04 -2.30
N ARG A 149 -16.79 -2.74 -1.15
CA ARG A 149 -18.25 -2.71 -0.98
C ARG A 149 -18.90 -1.45 -1.53
N TYR A 150 -18.10 -0.45 -1.92
CA TYR A 150 -18.56 0.85 -2.35
C TYR A 150 -17.98 1.20 -3.72
N CYS A 151 -18.76 1.90 -4.53
CA CYS A 151 -18.33 2.48 -5.80
C CYS A 151 -18.98 3.86 -6.00
N ILE A 152 -18.59 4.56 -7.06
CA ILE A 152 -19.10 5.90 -7.36
C ILE A 152 -19.78 5.87 -8.72
N HIS A 153 -21.04 6.28 -8.74
CA HIS A 153 -21.80 6.55 -9.96
C HIS A 153 -22.29 8.01 -9.92
N ASP A 154 -21.97 8.78 -10.93
CA ASP A 154 -22.38 10.17 -11.06
C ASP A 154 -22.07 11.01 -9.80
N HIS A 155 -20.87 10.83 -9.22
CA HIS A 155 -20.40 11.48 -7.98
C HIS A 155 -21.14 11.09 -6.70
N GLU A 156 -22.01 10.07 -6.74
CA GLU A 156 -22.69 9.52 -5.59
C GLU A 156 -22.16 8.15 -5.21
N VAL A 157 -22.03 7.89 -3.92
CA VAL A 157 -21.54 6.61 -3.40
C VAL A 157 -22.66 5.60 -3.34
N VAL A 158 -22.48 4.48 -4.04
CA VAL A 158 -23.38 3.33 -4.06
C VAL A 158 -22.76 2.19 -3.23
N GLU A 159 -23.59 1.35 -2.63
CA GLU A 159 -23.14 0.17 -1.91
C GLU A 159 -23.31 -1.09 -2.77
N ASP A 160 -22.48 -2.11 -2.49
CA ASP A 160 -22.54 -3.41 -3.16
C ASP A 160 -23.94 -4.01 -3.15
N GLY A 161 -24.31 -4.65 -4.24
CA GLY A 161 -25.61 -5.24 -4.49
C GLY A 161 -25.50 -6.51 -5.32
N PRO A 162 -26.62 -7.08 -5.76
CA PRO A 162 -26.62 -8.32 -6.53
C PRO A 162 -25.91 -8.12 -7.87
N TRP A 163 -25.21 -9.15 -8.32
CA TRP A 163 -24.39 -9.14 -9.54
C TRP A 163 -25.15 -8.82 -10.84
N ASN A 164 -26.48 -9.00 -10.85
CA ASN A 164 -27.36 -8.69 -11.97
C ASN A 164 -27.85 -7.23 -11.98
N ASN A 165 -27.47 -6.43 -11.00
CA ASN A 165 -27.75 -4.99 -10.98
C ASN A 165 -26.49 -4.22 -11.43
N PHE A 166 -26.51 -3.69 -12.65
CA PHE A 166 -25.40 -2.92 -13.22
C PHE A 166 -25.10 -1.61 -12.48
N ASN A 167 -26.02 -1.12 -11.68
CA ASN A 167 -25.82 0.05 -10.81
C ASN A 167 -25.23 -0.31 -9.44
N SER A 168 -24.88 -1.58 -9.20
CA SER A 168 -24.22 -2.03 -7.98
C SER A 168 -22.71 -2.16 -8.19
N CYS A 169 -21.97 -2.27 -7.09
CA CYS A 169 -20.51 -2.34 -7.08
C CYS A 169 -19.96 -3.76 -7.28
N TRP A 170 -20.71 -4.69 -7.88
CA TRP A 170 -20.30 -6.09 -8.02
C TRP A 170 -18.95 -6.26 -8.74
N PHE A 171 -18.62 -5.35 -9.66
CA PHE A 171 -17.37 -5.36 -10.43
C PHE A 171 -16.14 -5.03 -9.55
N ASN A 172 -16.33 -4.38 -8.42
CA ASN A 172 -15.27 -4.01 -7.49
C ASN A 172 -14.54 -5.21 -6.89
N ARG A 173 -15.10 -6.43 -7.02
CA ARG A 173 -14.40 -7.67 -6.65
C ARG A 173 -13.11 -7.89 -7.44
N LEU A 174 -13.03 -7.34 -8.67
CA LEU A 174 -11.87 -7.40 -9.54
C LEU A 174 -10.89 -6.23 -9.34
N TYR A 175 -11.23 -5.27 -8.48
CA TYR A 175 -10.40 -4.10 -8.23
C TYR A 175 -9.09 -4.46 -7.56
N SER A 176 -8.08 -3.64 -7.82
CA SER A 176 -6.73 -3.75 -7.28
C SER A 176 -6.27 -2.42 -6.71
N ARG A 177 -5.55 -2.45 -5.60
CA ARG A 177 -4.98 -1.27 -4.93
C ARG A 177 -3.87 -0.56 -5.73
N VAL A 178 -3.32 -1.24 -6.73
CA VAL A 178 -2.21 -0.73 -7.55
C VAL A 178 -2.66 -0.19 -8.91
N VAL A 179 -3.95 -0.30 -9.23
CA VAL A 179 -4.55 0.33 -10.41
C VAL A 179 -5.07 1.70 -9.98
N PRO A 180 -4.58 2.81 -10.56
CA PRO A 180 -4.91 4.16 -10.09
C PRO A 180 -6.40 4.47 -10.01
N SER A 181 -7.18 4.19 -11.07
CA SER A 181 -8.64 4.42 -11.06
C SER A 181 -9.33 3.65 -9.94
N HIS A 182 -8.99 2.38 -9.76
CA HIS A 182 -9.58 1.55 -8.70
C HIS A 182 -9.22 2.07 -7.31
N ALA A 183 -7.94 2.46 -7.08
CA ALA A 183 -7.48 2.96 -5.79
C ALA A 183 -8.13 4.30 -5.45
N ILE A 184 -8.27 5.20 -6.43
CA ILE A 184 -8.91 6.51 -6.27
C ILE A 184 -10.39 6.34 -5.93
N GLU A 185 -11.13 5.57 -6.72
CA GLU A 185 -12.56 5.33 -6.51
C GLU A 185 -12.84 4.69 -5.14
N MET A 186 -12.14 3.61 -4.81
CA MET A 186 -12.31 2.92 -3.52
C MET A 186 -12.01 3.82 -2.33
N THR A 187 -10.98 4.66 -2.44
CA THR A 187 -10.62 5.60 -1.36
C THR A 187 -11.68 6.67 -1.21
N ALA A 188 -12.11 7.29 -2.32
CA ALA A 188 -13.13 8.33 -2.29
C ALA A 188 -14.47 7.81 -1.75
N ALA A 189 -14.94 6.66 -2.25
CA ALA A 189 -16.18 6.06 -1.81
C ALA A 189 -16.16 5.67 -0.33
N LEU A 190 -15.09 5.05 0.13
CA LEU A 190 -14.95 4.65 1.54
C LEU A 190 -14.87 5.86 2.47
N LEU A 191 -14.11 6.90 2.09
CA LEU A 191 -14.00 8.12 2.90
C LEU A 191 -15.33 8.85 2.99
N ASP A 192 -16.07 8.99 1.89
CA ASP A 192 -17.38 9.62 1.87
C ASP A 192 -18.35 8.90 2.84
N ARG A 193 -18.44 7.57 2.75
CA ARG A 193 -19.28 6.77 3.65
C ARG A 193 -18.86 6.88 5.11
N ASN A 194 -17.57 6.89 5.39
CA ASN A 194 -17.08 7.04 6.76
C ASN A 194 -17.34 8.45 7.32
N VAL A 195 -17.20 9.48 6.49
CA VAL A 195 -17.58 10.87 6.87
C VAL A 195 -19.06 10.92 7.15
N ALA A 196 -19.92 10.40 6.25
CA ALA A 196 -21.37 10.36 6.46
C ALA A 196 -21.71 9.63 7.77
N GLY A 197 -21.10 8.48 8.06
CA GLY A 197 -21.30 7.74 9.30
C GLY A 197 -20.87 8.51 10.56
N ALA A 198 -19.76 9.24 10.51
CA ALA A 198 -19.29 10.06 11.63
C ALA A 198 -20.17 11.32 11.86
N MET A 199 -20.86 11.78 10.82
CA MET A 199 -21.74 12.96 10.84
C MET A 199 -23.15 12.70 11.34
N VAL A 200 -23.55 11.47 11.62
CA VAL A 200 -24.91 11.12 12.10
C VAL A 200 -25.27 11.82 13.41
N HIS A 201 -24.30 12.29 14.18
CA HIS A 201 -24.55 13.01 15.43
C HIS A 201 -24.95 14.47 15.16
N ARG A 202 -26.05 14.95 15.82
CA ARG A 202 -26.66 16.27 15.59
C ARG A 202 -25.69 17.47 15.57
N ARG A 203 -24.61 17.45 16.35
CA ARG A 203 -23.60 18.52 16.37
C ARG A 203 -22.72 18.58 15.13
N ALA A 204 -22.66 17.50 14.37
CA ALA A 204 -21.84 17.39 13.18
C ALA A 204 -22.61 17.76 11.89
N ALA A 205 -23.95 17.71 11.93
CA ALA A 205 -24.80 17.93 10.73
C ALA A 205 -24.64 19.32 10.07
N SER A 206 -24.17 20.35 10.80
CA SER A 206 -23.94 21.70 10.30
C SER A 206 -22.48 22.00 9.95
N ALA A 207 -21.63 20.98 9.79
CA ALA A 207 -20.22 21.17 9.48
C ALA A 207 -20.03 21.72 8.05
N THR A 208 -19.10 22.67 7.91
CA THR A 208 -18.68 23.19 6.61
C THR A 208 -18.01 22.09 5.78
N LEU A 209 -17.93 22.29 4.48
CA LEU A 209 -17.23 21.37 3.58
C LEU A 209 -15.78 21.11 4.05
N GLN A 210 -15.05 22.18 4.42
CA GLN A 210 -13.68 22.05 4.94
C GLN A 210 -13.60 21.11 6.13
N LYS A 211 -14.49 21.26 7.13
CA LYS A 211 -14.51 20.35 8.30
C LYS A 211 -14.80 18.90 7.95
N LYS A 212 -15.60 18.66 6.89
CA LYS A 212 -15.85 17.31 6.39
C LYS A 212 -14.60 16.74 5.69
N GLN A 213 -13.85 17.57 4.97
CA GLN A 213 -12.59 17.17 4.34
C GLN A 213 -11.50 16.92 5.37
N ASP A 214 -11.38 17.76 6.40
CA ASP A 214 -10.49 17.52 7.54
C ASP A 214 -10.83 16.21 8.23
N LEU A 215 -12.12 15.92 8.41
CA LEU A 215 -12.60 14.66 8.97
C LEU A 215 -12.21 13.47 8.06
N ALA A 216 -12.32 13.60 6.73
CA ALA A 216 -11.90 12.58 5.79
C ALA A 216 -10.39 12.29 5.89
N ALA A 217 -9.56 13.32 6.00
CA ALA A 217 -8.12 13.18 6.20
C ALA A 217 -7.81 12.45 7.54
N ILE A 218 -8.47 12.83 8.64
CA ILE A 218 -8.33 12.14 9.93
C ILE A 218 -8.76 10.68 9.85
N ILE A 219 -9.87 10.40 9.17
CA ILE A 219 -10.34 9.01 8.97
C ILE A 219 -9.34 8.21 8.15
N HIS A 220 -8.77 8.80 7.11
CA HIS A 220 -7.77 8.14 6.28
C HIS A 220 -6.52 7.76 7.08
N LEU A 221 -5.99 8.71 7.83
CA LEU A 221 -4.77 8.54 8.61
C LEU A 221 -4.95 7.67 9.86
N CYS A 222 -6.06 7.87 10.60
CA CYS A 222 -6.26 7.34 11.95
C CYS A 222 -7.39 6.29 12.05
N GLY A 223 -8.13 6.09 10.97
CA GLY A 223 -9.28 5.20 10.91
C GLY A 223 -10.60 5.83 11.37
N ALA A 224 -11.71 5.16 11.09
CA ALA A 224 -13.06 5.66 11.29
C ALA A 224 -13.38 5.99 12.77
N GLY A 225 -12.85 5.23 13.73
CA GLY A 225 -13.05 5.49 15.17
C GLY A 225 -12.48 6.83 15.61
N ALA A 226 -11.23 7.13 15.21
CA ALA A 226 -10.60 8.42 15.51
C ALA A 226 -11.34 9.59 14.83
N GLY A 227 -11.86 9.37 13.62
CA GLY A 227 -12.70 10.34 12.92
C GLY A 227 -14.00 10.64 13.68
N GLN A 228 -14.70 9.62 14.18
CA GLN A 228 -15.89 9.80 15.03
C GLN A 228 -15.58 10.59 16.29
N ASP A 229 -14.45 10.31 16.94
CA ASP A 229 -14.00 11.06 18.13
C ASP A 229 -13.69 12.52 17.79
N PHE A 230 -13.05 12.78 16.66
CA PHE A 230 -12.78 14.13 16.16
C PHE A 230 -14.08 14.90 15.90
N ALA A 231 -15.06 14.29 15.23
CA ALA A 231 -16.37 14.89 14.99
C ALA A 231 -17.13 15.16 16.30
N ARG A 232 -17.10 14.23 17.27
CA ARG A 232 -17.72 14.41 18.60
C ARG A 232 -17.11 15.56 19.38
N ARG A 233 -15.81 15.81 19.23
CA ARG A 233 -15.11 16.95 19.84
C ARG A 233 -15.34 18.29 19.12
N GLY A 234 -16.26 18.34 18.15
CA GLY A 234 -16.56 19.55 17.38
C GLY A 234 -15.44 19.92 16.41
N PHE A 235 -14.79 18.92 15.82
CA PHE A 235 -13.67 19.04 14.85
C PHE A 235 -12.45 19.74 15.46
N ARG A 236 -12.09 19.33 16.69
CA ARG A 236 -10.90 19.81 17.39
C ARG A 236 -9.88 18.70 17.51
N LEU A 237 -8.65 18.98 17.07
CA LEU A 237 -7.51 18.11 17.29
C LEU A 237 -7.09 18.14 18.76
N LEU A 238 -6.55 17.04 19.24
CA LEU A 238 -5.87 17.00 20.53
C LEU A 238 -4.40 17.44 20.33
N PRO A 239 -3.83 18.15 21.32
CA PRO A 239 -2.40 18.45 21.30
C PRO A 239 -1.60 17.14 21.18
N HIS A 240 -0.59 17.12 20.28
CA HIS A 240 0.29 15.96 20.06
C HIS A 240 -0.44 14.68 19.68
N GLN A 241 -1.60 14.78 19.03
CA GLN A 241 -2.32 13.61 18.52
C GLN A 241 -1.48 12.92 17.45
N ARG A 242 -1.23 11.62 17.66
CA ARG A 242 -0.47 10.78 16.69
C ARG A 242 -1.33 9.62 16.22
N CYS A 243 -1.12 9.22 14.97
CA CYS A 243 -1.68 8.02 14.38
C CYS A 243 -0.54 7.21 13.76
N GLY A 244 -0.19 6.10 14.41
CA GLY A 244 1.04 5.40 14.08
C GLY A 244 2.26 6.31 14.27
N ASP A 245 3.06 6.44 13.23
CA ASP A 245 4.27 7.27 13.22
C ASP A 245 4.00 8.73 12.82
N HIS A 246 2.77 9.07 12.41
CA HIS A 246 2.40 10.40 11.92
C HIS A 246 1.88 11.30 13.03
N ASP A 247 2.32 12.58 13.01
CA ASP A 247 1.72 13.65 13.80
C ASP A 247 0.54 14.23 13.01
N VAL A 248 -0.67 14.14 13.59
CA VAL A 248 -1.90 14.56 12.92
C VAL A 248 -1.95 16.07 12.66
N ASN A 249 -1.21 16.88 13.44
CA ASN A 249 -1.18 18.34 13.26
C ASN A 249 -0.33 18.77 12.07
N THR A 250 0.50 17.87 11.53
CA THR A 250 1.37 18.15 10.37
C THR A 250 0.87 17.47 9.08
N TYR A 251 -0.16 16.65 9.19
CA TYR A 251 -0.77 15.94 8.06
C TYR A 251 -1.82 16.82 7.37
#